data_7236d7ba602c7dc6e4eabd2496da8f5f
#
_entry.id   7236d7ba602c7dc6e4eabd2496da8f5f
#
_cell.length_a   1.000
_cell.length_b   1.000
_cell.length_c   1.000
_cell.angle_alpha   90.00
_cell.angle_beta   90.00
_cell.angle_gamma   90.00
#
_symmetry.space_group_name_H-M   'P 1'
#
loop_
_entity.id
_entity.type
_entity.pdbx_description
1 polymer ?
#
loop_
_entity_poly.entity_id
_entity_poly.type
_entity_poly.pdbx_seq_one_letter_code
_entity_poly.pdbx_strand_id
1 'polypeptide(L)'
;DGYYACDRWYSQTDTGTWTISQSTDVPTGQGFTNSFKMDCTSAGSSNADEVMIRSKHEGQNLQYLKYGTSSAESLTLSFWIKSNKTGNYYLAMVNNNSTQDRVVSFGYTIDSADTWEKKTITIPGDTARSIDNTNGEELTLYWLFSAAGGFTSGGVSNTWTNYAANRFANANLAGLGGSTADEVYLTGVQLETGTTASDFEFLPVDVNLGRCQRYCYVITGATDQAIAIGDNANGSGAALFFLPLLTTMRSAPSGSFTTASHFEKLKYETGWQDLSSIALSGTQPFLYVIEGGSSQNDTRGVGTVLRINDSSGKITLSSEL
;
A
#
# COMPACT_ATOMS: atom_id res chain seq x y z
N ASP A 1 -7.69 -0.53 9.90
CA ASP A 1 -6.29 -0.51 9.44
C ASP A 1 -6.14 -1.31 8.16
N GLY A 2 -5.23 -0.93 7.28
CA GLY A 2 -4.95 -1.70 6.07
C GLY A 2 -4.53 -0.87 4.86
N TYR A 3 -4.49 -1.57 3.71
CA TYR A 3 -4.16 -1.01 2.39
C TYR A 3 -5.45 -0.73 1.62
N TYR A 4 -5.99 0.48 1.70
CA TYR A 4 -7.33 0.75 1.17
C TYR A 4 -7.37 1.61 -0.09
N ALA A 5 -6.39 2.51 -0.29
CA ALA A 5 -6.42 3.48 -1.38
C ALA A 5 -5.26 3.36 -2.37
N CYS A 6 -4.09 2.92 -1.91
CA CYS A 6 -2.87 2.79 -2.71
C CYS A 6 -2.08 1.56 -2.25
N ASP A 7 -1.40 0.88 -3.20
CA ASP A 7 -0.42 -0.15 -2.88
C ASP A 7 0.74 0.42 -2.05
N ARG A 8 1.31 -0.38 -1.16
CA ARG A 8 2.39 -0.02 -0.24
C ARG A 8 2.08 1.10 0.77
N TRP A 9 0.86 1.64 0.77
CA TRP A 9 0.40 2.65 1.72
C TRP A 9 -0.54 2.01 2.72
N TYR A 10 -0.10 1.91 3.93
CA TYR A 10 -0.88 1.37 5.04
C TYR A 10 -1.40 2.51 5.91
N SER A 11 -2.69 2.51 6.22
CA SER A 11 -3.29 3.44 7.17
C SER A 11 -3.55 2.73 8.49
N GLN A 12 -3.22 3.41 9.59
CA GLN A 12 -3.56 3.01 10.96
C GLN A 12 -4.38 4.12 11.59
N THR A 13 -5.54 3.77 12.15
CA THR A 13 -6.53 4.72 12.62
C THR A 13 -7.17 4.21 13.91
N ASP A 14 -6.45 4.32 15.02
CA ASP A 14 -6.84 3.75 16.31
C ASP A 14 -7.76 4.69 17.12
N THR A 15 -7.93 5.94 16.65
CA THR A 15 -8.91 6.89 17.19
C THR A 15 -9.81 7.44 16.09
N GLY A 16 -11.12 7.52 16.38
CA GLY A 16 -12.14 7.89 15.41
C GLY A 16 -12.42 6.81 14.36
N THR A 17 -13.31 7.13 13.43
CA THR A 17 -13.56 6.32 12.22
C THR A 17 -13.18 7.14 11.01
N TRP A 18 -12.47 6.53 10.08
CA TRP A 18 -11.91 7.21 8.91
C TRP A 18 -12.32 6.55 7.62
N THR A 19 -12.64 7.37 6.62
CA THR A 19 -12.77 6.94 5.24
C THR A 19 -11.47 7.24 4.50
N ILE A 20 -10.85 6.21 3.93
CA ILE A 20 -9.66 6.33 3.10
C ILE A 20 -10.10 6.27 1.63
N SER A 21 -9.70 7.26 0.84
CA SER A 21 -10.13 7.37 -0.55
C SER A 21 -9.10 8.06 -1.45
N GLN A 22 -9.28 7.92 -2.75
CA GLN A 22 -8.65 8.76 -3.74
C GLN A 22 -9.49 10.05 -3.90
N SER A 23 -8.83 11.20 -3.97
CA SER A 23 -9.46 12.50 -4.17
C SER A 23 -8.88 13.18 -5.41
N THR A 24 -9.69 13.98 -6.09
CA THR A 24 -9.25 14.87 -7.20
C THR A 24 -8.80 16.24 -6.71
N ASP A 25 -8.86 16.50 -5.41
CA ASP A 25 -8.30 17.71 -4.82
C ASP A 25 -6.77 17.57 -4.76
N VAL A 26 -6.08 18.42 -5.50
CA VAL A 26 -4.63 18.39 -5.71
C VAL A 26 -4.04 19.78 -5.77
N PRO A 27 -2.73 19.98 -5.53
CA PRO A 27 -2.09 21.29 -5.67
C PRO A 27 -2.15 21.79 -7.11
N THR A 28 -2.77 22.93 -7.30
CA THR A 28 -3.04 23.53 -8.61
C THR A 28 -1.75 23.81 -9.36
N GLY A 29 -1.71 23.43 -10.64
CA GLY A 29 -0.58 23.71 -11.54
C GLY A 29 0.65 22.82 -11.34
N GLN A 30 0.58 21.82 -10.45
CA GLN A 30 1.71 20.92 -10.16
C GLN A 30 1.66 19.59 -10.94
N GLY A 31 0.67 19.40 -11.81
CA GLY A 31 0.57 18.21 -12.69
C GLY A 31 -0.05 16.97 -12.05
N PHE A 32 -0.41 17.01 -10.78
CA PHE A 32 -1.07 15.89 -10.11
C PHE A 32 -2.55 15.82 -10.50
N THR A 33 -3.08 14.61 -10.61
CA THR A 33 -4.50 14.36 -10.91
C THR A 33 -5.26 13.82 -9.70
N ASN A 34 -4.56 13.23 -8.76
CA ASN A 34 -5.16 12.60 -7.58
C ASN A 34 -4.30 12.77 -6.34
N SER A 35 -4.94 12.72 -5.19
CA SER A 35 -4.32 12.66 -3.87
C SER A 35 -4.90 11.52 -3.04
N PHE A 36 -4.15 11.04 -2.07
CA PHE A 36 -4.62 10.20 -0.99
C PHE A 36 -5.39 11.08 0.00
N LYS A 37 -6.61 10.68 0.38
CA LYS A 37 -7.43 11.38 1.37
C LYS A 37 -7.74 10.47 2.55
N MET A 38 -7.58 10.99 3.76
CA MET A 38 -8.17 10.47 4.99
C MET A 38 -9.20 11.46 5.50
N ASP A 39 -10.42 11.00 5.74
CA ASP A 39 -11.58 11.79 6.14
C ASP A 39 -12.18 11.20 7.42
N CYS A 40 -12.21 11.98 8.50
CA CYS A 40 -12.73 11.52 9.78
C CYS A 40 -14.26 11.55 9.77
N THR A 41 -14.89 10.38 9.75
CA THR A 41 -16.36 10.24 9.68
C THR A 41 -17.02 10.07 11.04
N SER A 42 -16.24 9.73 12.08
CA SER A 42 -16.70 9.71 13.47
C SER A 42 -15.56 10.13 14.38
N ALA A 43 -15.80 11.16 15.18
CA ALA A 43 -14.77 11.70 16.07
C ALA A 43 -14.45 10.74 17.23
N GLY A 44 -13.15 10.59 17.51
CA GLY A 44 -12.61 10.00 18.73
C GLY A 44 -11.99 11.07 19.63
N SER A 45 -10.79 10.82 20.14
CA SER A 45 -10.05 11.81 20.95
C SER A 45 -8.72 12.13 20.28
N SER A 46 -8.44 13.39 20.03
CA SER A 46 -7.13 13.85 19.50
C SER A 46 -6.00 13.43 20.44
N ASN A 47 -4.91 12.92 19.85
CA ASN A 47 -3.71 12.48 20.58
C ASN A 47 -3.95 11.43 21.68
N ALA A 48 -5.07 10.70 21.62
CA ALA A 48 -5.34 9.58 22.53
C ALA A 48 -4.73 8.28 21.98
N ASP A 49 -4.77 8.12 20.66
CA ASP A 49 -4.25 6.97 19.92
C ASP A 49 -3.69 7.40 18.56
N GLU A 50 -3.22 6.43 17.79
CA GLU A 50 -2.50 6.66 16.54
C GLU A 50 -3.48 6.92 15.38
N VAL A 51 -3.19 7.99 14.62
CA VAL A 51 -3.65 8.19 13.25
C VAL A 51 -2.41 8.45 12.41
N MET A 52 -2.07 7.51 11.55
CA MET A 52 -0.89 7.60 10.71
C MET A 52 -1.08 6.88 9.39
N ILE A 53 -0.26 7.27 8.42
CA ILE A 53 -0.03 6.48 7.22
C ILE A 53 1.45 6.10 7.14
N ARG A 54 1.73 4.97 6.53
CA ARG A 54 3.10 4.51 6.33
C ARG A 54 3.29 3.94 4.94
N SER A 55 4.49 4.18 4.41
CA SER A 55 4.96 3.62 3.14
C SER A 55 6.16 2.73 3.41
N LYS A 56 6.13 1.51 2.88
CA LYS A 56 7.13 0.48 3.12
C LYS A 56 7.96 0.23 1.87
N HIS A 57 9.25 -0.07 2.06
CA HIS A 57 10.20 -0.23 0.97
C HIS A 57 11.01 -1.51 1.12
N GLU A 58 11.13 -2.28 0.01
CA GLU A 58 11.91 -3.50 -0.05
C GLU A 58 13.41 -3.22 0.03
N GLY A 59 14.12 -3.98 0.84
CA GLY A 59 15.55 -3.82 1.04
C GLY A 59 16.38 -3.98 -0.23
N GLN A 60 16.04 -4.92 -1.11
CA GLN A 60 16.75 -5.13 -2.37
C GLN A 60 16.75 -3.89 -3.30
N ASN A 61 15.77 -2.99 -3.15
CA ASN A 61 15.68 -1.76 -3.93
C ASN A 61 16.49 -0.60 -3.32
N LEU A 62 17.14 -0.81 -2.17
CA LEU A 62 17.76 0.25 -1.36
C LEU A 62 19.27 0.06 -1.16
N GLN A 63 19.88 -0.95 -1.78
CA GLN A 63 21.30 -1.30 -1.56
C GLN A 63 22.26 -0.18 -1.94
N TYR A 64 21.87 0.68 -2.90
CA TYR A 64 22.65 1.84 -3.32
C TYR A 64 22.79 2.92 -2.24
N LEU A 65 21.98 2.88 -1.18
CA LEU A 65 22.06 3.80 -0.03
C LEU A 65 23.31 3.56 0.84
N LYS A 66 23.95 2.40 0.74
CA LYS A 66 25.17 2.04 1.47
C LYS A 66 25.04 2.17 2.99
N TYR A 67 23.84 1.99 3.52
CA TYR A 67 23.56 2.07 4.96
C TYR A 67 24.41 1.06 5.73
N GLY A 68 24.78 1.39 6.97
CA GLY A 68 25.74 0.64 7.77
C GLY A 68 27.21 0.94 7.45
N THR A 69 27.49 1.91 6.61
CA THR A 69 28.86 2.34 6.27
C THR A 69 29.06 3.84 6.49
N SER A 70 30.30 4.28 6.57
CA SER A 70 30.64 5.72 6.63
C SER A 70 30.23 6.50 5.36
N SER A 71 29.91 5.80 4.29
CA SER A 71 29.45 6.36 3.00
C SER A 71 27.93 6.26 2.83
N ALA A 72 27.17 6.06 3.91
CA ALA A 72 25.72 6.01 3.86
C ALA A 72 25.15 7.29 3.25
N GLU A 73 24.35 7.13 2.20
CA GLU A 73 23.76 8.24 1.45
C GLU A 73 22.64 8.90 2.25
N SER A 74 22.60 10.23 2.24
CA SER A 74 21.44 10.97 2.73
C SER A 74 20.26 10.84 1.75
N LEU A 75 19.06 10.96 2.28
CA LEU A 75 17.84 10.99 1.49
C LEU A 75 17.15 12.34 1.63
N THR A 76 16.48 12.77 0.60
CA THR A 76 15.53 13.89 0.64
C THR A 76 14.13 13.37 0.34
N LEU A 77 13.22 13.63 1.26
CA LEU A 77 11.80 13.37 1.09
C LEU A 77 11.10 14.69 0.77
N SER A 78 10.38 14.74 -0.33
CA SER A 78 9.48 15.84 -0.66
C SER A 78 8.06 15.32 -0.85
N PHE A 79 7.07 16.12 -0.46
CA PHE A 79 5.65 15.78 -0.60
C PHE A 79 4.78 17.03 -0.52
N TRP A 80 3.57 16.92 -1.07
CA TRP A 80 2.52 17.90 -0.90
C TRP A 80 1.50 17.39 0.11
N ILE A 81 1.12 18.24 1.05
CA ILE A 81 0.17 17.92 2.10
C ILE A 81 -0.82 19.07 2.30
N LYS A 82 -2.06 18.71 2.63
CA LYS A 82 -3.12 19.63 3.00
C LYS A 82 -3.91 19.05 4.16
N SER A 83 -4.29 19.88 5.13
CA SER A 83 -5.24 19.54 6.19
C SER A 83 -6.03 20.78 6.60
N ASN A 84 -7.25 20.59 7.12
CA ASN A 84 -8.03 21.65 7.74
C ASN A 84 -7.46 22.10 9.08
N LYS A 85 -6.52 21.37 9.67
CA LYS A 85 -5.93 21.65 10.97
C LYS A 85 -4.47 22.04 10.85
N THR A 86 -4.16 23.27 11.24
CA THR A 86 -2.77 23.81 11.29
C THR A 86 -2.03 23.32 12.53
N GLY A 87 -0.70 23.38 12.48
CA GLY A 87 0.17 23.05 13.63
C GLY A 87 1.30 22.08 13.28
N ASN A 88 1.85 21.44 14.29
CA ASN A 88 2.98 20.55 14.14
C ASN A 88 2.53 19.14 13.77
N TYR A 89 3.23 18.57 12.80
CA TYR A 89 3.10 17.19 12.35
C TYR A 89 4.48 16.54 12.31
N TYR A 90 4.52 15.22 12.24
CA TYR A 90 5.78 14.51 12.35
C TYR A 90 5.91 13.43 11.28
N LEU A 91 7.15 13.25 10.86
CA LEU A 91 7.60 12.17 10.01
C LEU A 91 8.61 11.32 10.80
N ALA A 92 8.44 10.02 10.81
CA ALA A 92 9.49 9.10 11.26
C ALA A 92 9.90 8.16 10.12
N MET A 93 11.18 7.80 10.10
CA MET A 93 11.69 6.72 9.23
C MET A 93 12.31 5.66 10.13
N VAL A 94 11.95 4.41 9.86
CA VAL A 94 12.51 3.25 10.55
C VAL A 94 13.32 2.44 9.55
N ASN A 95 14.56 2.10 9.92
CA ASN A 95 15.37 1.07 9.28
C ASN A 95 15.10 -0.23 10.03
N ASN A 96 14.33 -1.13 9.41
CA ASN A 96 13.85 -2.41 9.99
C ASN A 96 14.90 -3.51 9.74
N ASN A 97 16.09 -3.36 10.30
CA ASN A 97 17.15 -4.33 10.12
C ASN A 97 16.93 -5.57 11.00
N SER A 98 17.16 -6.76 10.45
CA SER A 98 16.98 -8.04 11.14
C SER A 98 17.73 -8.18 12.47
N THR A 99 18.74 -7.36 12.71
CA THR A 99 19.55 -7.37 13.95
C THR A 99 19.01 -6.38 14.98
N GLN A 100 18.71 -5.17 14.58
CA GLN A 100 18.18 -4.12 15.45
C GLN A 100 17.64 -2.95 14.63
N ASP A 101 16.38 -2.65 14.80
CA ASP A 101 15.74 -1.50 14.19
C ASP A 101 16.32 -0.18 14.66
N ARG A 102 16.31 0.81 13.78
CA ARG A 102 16.71 2.19 14.09
C ARG A 102 15.64 3.16 13.63
N VAL A 103 15.59 4.31 14.27
CA VAL A 103 14.62 5.36 13.98
C VAL A 103 15.28 6.72 13.86
N VAL A 104 14.79 7.52 12.94
CA VAL A 104 15.03 8.96 12.81
C VAL A 104 13.70 9.65 12.60
N SER A 105 13.50 10.85 13.15
CA SER A 105 12.23 11.55 13.07
C SER A 105 12.37 13.06 12.99
N PHE A 106 11.42 13.71 12.32
CA PHE A 106 11.44 15.14 12.01
C PHE A 106 10.08 15.76 12.20
N GLY A 107 10.05 17.00 12.66
CA GLY A 107 8.84 17.81 12.66
C GLY A 107 8.69 18.61 11.38
N TYR A 108 7.46 18.84 10.96
CA TYR A 108 7.06 19.82 9.96
C TYR A 108 5.77 20.51 10.39
N THR A 109 5.46 21.69 9.85
CA THR A 109 4.25 22.43 10.17
C THR A 109 3.29 22.42 8.98
N ILE A 110 2.00 22.48 9.24
CA ILE A 110 0.99 22.94 8.28
C ILE A 110 0.61 24.34 8.76
N ASP A 111 0.90 25.35 7.94
CA ASP A 111 0.84 26.76 8.33
C ASP A 111 -0.54 27.37 8.02
N SER A 112 -1.21 26.86 6.99
CA SER A 112 -2.50 27.38 6.53
C SER A 112 -3.52 26.25 6.35
N ALA A 113 -4.66 26.37 7.03
CA ALA A 113 -5.75 25.40 6.89
C ALA A 113 -6.22 25.33 5.41
N ASP A 114 -6.63 24.14 4.98
CA ASP A 114 -7.20 23.84 3.67
C ASP A 114 -6.33 24.29 2.47
N THR A 115 -5.02 24.44 2.72
CA THR A 115 -4.06 24.90 1.73
C THR A 115 -3.02 23.84 1.44
N TRP A 116 -2.74 23.57 0.17
CA TRP A 116 -1.68 22.68 -0.25
C TRP A 116 -0.30 23.29 0.01
N GLU A 117 0.53 22.59 0.78
CA GLU A 117 1.89 23.00 1.10
C GLU A 117 2.90 21.93 0.69
N LYS A 118 3.98 22.33 -0.01
CA LYS A 118 5.11 21.43 -0.29
C LYS A 118 6.04 21.38 0.92
N LYS A 119 6.34 20.19 1.41
CA LYS A 119 7.31 19.96 2.48
C LYS A 119 8.52 19.21 1.93
N THR A 120 9.69 19.52 2.48
CA THR A 120 10.95 18.88 2.14
C THR A 120 11.71 18.58 3.42
N ILE A 121 12.15 17.33 3.58
CA ILE A 121 12.88 16.86 4.76
C ILE A 121 14.12 16.13 4.29
N THR A 122 15.30 16.57 4.75
CA THR A 122 16.56 15.86 4.52
C THR A 122 16.80 14.89 5.66
N ILE A 123 17.03 13.63 5.34
CA ILE A 123 17.21 12.51 6.25
C ILE A 123 18.65 12.04 6.13
N PRO A 124 19.47 12.07 7.19
CA PRO A 124 20.85 11.59 7.12
C PRO A 124 20.92 10.09 6.86
N GLY A 125 21.96 9.63 6.20
CA GLY A 125 22.21 8.19 6.02
C GLY A 125 22.44 7.48 7.35
N ASP A 126 21.94 6.27 7.52
CA ASP A 126 22.24 5.45 8.69
C ASP A 126 23.62 4.79 8.55
N THR A 127 24.60 5.29 9.26
CA THR A 127 25.97 4.75 9.22
C THR A 127 26.16 3.54 10.13
N ALA A 128 25.19 3.20 10.96
CA ALA A 128 25.34 2.17 11.99
C ALA A 128 24.66 0.84 11.64
N ARG A 129 23.66 0.85 10.77
CA ARG A 129 22.91 -0.37 10.39
C ARG A 129 22.75 -0.46 8.88
N SER A 130 23.05 -1.63 8.35
CA SER A 130 22.81 -1.98 6.95
C SER A 130 21.32 -2.16 6.65
N ILE A 131 21.01 -2.22 5.38
CA ILE A 131 19.74 -2.65 4.84
C ILE A 131 19.96 -4.06 4.26
N ASP A 132 19.15 -5.03 4.65
CA ASP A 132 19.25 -6.40 4.17
C ASP A 132 18.80 -6.50 2.70
N ASN A 133 19.52 -7.26 1.88
CA ASN A 133 19.20 -7.41 0.44
C ASN A 133 18.10 -8.46 0.25
N THR A 134 16.91 -8.15 0.71
CA THR A 134 15.73 -9.02 0.64
C THR A 134 14.55 -8.30 -0.02
N ASN A 135 13.51 -9.05 -0.36
CA ASN A 135 12.22 -8.49 -0.77
C ASN A 135 11.31 -8.15 0.43
N GLY A 136 11.85 -8.19 1.66
CA GLY A 136 11.18 -7.78 2.88
C GLY A 136 11.16 -6.26 3.09
N GLU A 137 10.38 -5.85 4.08
CA GLU A 137 10.33 -4.48 4.56
C GLU A 137 11.63 -4.13 5.28
N GLU A 138 12.36 -3.12 4.79
CA GLU A 138 13.61 -2.65 5.38
C GLU A 138 13.60 -1.17 5.73
N LEU A 139 12.91 -0.33 4.96
CA LEU A 139 12.65 1.06 5.32
C LEU A 139 11.16 1.34 5.34
N THR A 140 10.71 1.98 6.42
CA THR A 140 9.31 2.43 6.55
C THR A 140 9.27 3.90 6.91
N LEU A 141 8.50 4.66 6.13
CA LEU A 141 8.17 6.05 6.40
C LEU A 141 6.81 6.11 7.11
N TYR A 142 6.72 6.93 8.14
CA TYR A 142 5.52 7.16 8.93
C TYR A 142 5.16 8.64 8.94
N TRP A 143 3.98 9.01 8.46
CA TRP A 143 3.37 10.33 8.66
C TRP A 143 2.41 10.25 9.83
N LEU A 144 2.70 10.95 10.92
CA LEU A 144 1.90 10.93 12.13
C LEU A 144 0.96 12.13 12.15
N PHE A 145 -0.32 11.87 12.28
CA PHE A 145 -1.40 12.86 12.35
C PHE A 145 -2.06 12.93 13.72
N SER A 146 -2.02 11.84 14.49
CA SER A 146 -2.36 11.75 15.92
C SER A 146 -1.49 10.68 16.56
N ALA A 147 -1.10 10.88 17.82
CA ALA A 147 -0.34 9.87 18.54
C ALA A 147 -0.42 10.08 20.05
N ALA A 148 -0.54 8.98 20.80
CA ALA A 148 -0.46 8.94 22.24
C ALA A 148 0.98 9.03 22.77
N GLY A 149 1.15 9.10 24.10
CA GLY A 149 2.45 9.20 24.77
C GLY A 149 3.44 8.10 24.45
N GLY A 150 2.95 6.92 24.02
CA GLY A 150 3.80 5.83 23.50
C GLY A 150 4.66 6.23 22.31
N PHE A 151 4.22 7.20 21.50
CA PHE A 151 4.95 7.72 20.34
C PHE A 151 5.56 9.10 20.52
N THR A 152 5.23 9.81 21.60
CA THR A 152 5.57 11.23 21.77
C THR A 152 6.46 11.55 22.96
N SER A 153 6.56 10.65 23.95
CA SER A 153 7.21 10.95 25.24
C SER A 153 8.74 11.04 25.19
N GLY A 154 9.38 10.48 24.17
CA GLY A 154 10.83 10.55 23.97
C GLY A 154 11.29 11.71 23.11
N GLY A 155 10.37 12.38 22.42
CA GLY A 155 10.65 13.45 21.49
C GLY A 155 11.36 13.02 20.21
N VAL A 156 11.30 13.85 19.17
CA VAL A 156 11.94 13.57 17.88
C VAL A 156 13.46 13.52 17.99
N SER A 157 14.09 12.73 17.12
CA SER A 157 15.54 12.66 16.97
C SER A 157 15.91 12.85 15.50
N ASN A 158 16.51 13.99 15.16
CA ASN A 158 16.95 14.29 13.80
C ASN A 158 18.19 13.48 13.37
N THR A 159 18.64 12.56 14.19
CA THR A 159 19.72 11.62 13.93
C THR A 159 19.26 10.20 14.23
N TRP A 160 19.82 9.23 13.51
CA TRP A 160 19.51 7.83 13.73
C TRP A 160 19.85 7.38 15.15
N THR A 161 18.87 6.78 15.81
CA THR A 161 18.99 6.15 17.13
C THR A 161 18.46 4.74 17.11
N ASN A 162 18.76 3.94 18.12
CA ASN A 162 18.07 2.67 18.29
C ASN A 162 16.57 2.89 18.35
N TYR A 163 15.81 2.00 17.75
CA TYR A 163 14.36 2.09 17.69
C TYR A 163 13.75 2.28 19.07
N ALA A 164 12.88 3.28 19.16
CA ALA A 164 12.01 3.50 20.27
C ALA A 164 10.78 4.24 19.72
N ALA A 165 9.60 3.65 19.81
CA ALA A 165 8.37 4.22 19.26
C ALA A 165 8.10 5.62 19.81
N ASN A 166 8.40 5.88 21.10
CA ASN A 166 8.21 7.17 21.73
C ASN A 166 9.06 8.33 21.17
N ARG A 167 9.93 8.07 20.17
CA ARG A 167 10.72 9.06 19.45
C ARG A 167 10.14 9.45 18.09
N PHE A 168 8.94 9.02 17.76
CA PHE A 168 8.33 9.31 16.46
C PHE A 168 7.82 10.75 16.34
N ALA A 169 7.35 11.34 17.44
CA ALA A 169 6.80 12.70 17.47
C ALA A 169 7.10 13.41 18.80
N ASN A 170 6.74 14.68 18.88
CA ASN A 170 6.66 15.43 20.14
C ASN A 170 5.22 15.52 20.60
N ALA A 171 5.03 15.79 21.88
CA ALA A 171 3.71 15.93 22.50
C ALA A 171 2.88 17.13 21.98
N ASN A 172 3.48 18.05 21.22
CA ASN A 172 2.80 19.19 20.59
C ASN A 172 2.27 18.88 19.17
N LEU A 173 2.05 17.62 18.83
CA LEU A 173 1.39 17.18 17.60
C LEU A 173 -0.01 17.80 17.51
N ALA A 174 -0.38 18.30 16.33
CA ALA A 174 -1.69 18.94 16.10
C ALA A 174 -2.89 18.04 16.45
N GLY A 175 -2.74 16.74 16.17
CA GLY A 175 -3.68 15.69 16.60
C GLY A 175 -5.00 15.71 15.82
N LEU A 176 -5.10 14.93 14.76
CA LEU A 176 -6.35 14.70 14.03
C LEU A 176 -7.17 13.59 14.70
N GLY A 177 -8.47 13.51 14.37
CA GLY A 177 -9.38 12.47 14.83
C GLY A 177 -10.30 12.90 15.98
N GLY A 178 -10.13 14.12 16.48
CA GLY A 178 -11.00 14.70 17.50
C GLY A 178 -12.25 15.39 16.96
N SER A 179 -12.37 15.52 15.64
CA SER A 179 -13.49 16.16 14.97
C SER A 179 -13.83 15.43 13.67
N THR A 180 -15.10 15.37 13.32
CA THR A 180 -15.55 14.88 12.01
C THR A 180 -15.21 15.85 10.86
N ALA A 181 -14.68 17.03 11.16
CA ALA A 181 -14.13 17.93 10.16
C ALA A 181 -12.64 17.63 9.87
N ASP A 182 -11.99 16.78 10.68
CA ASP A 182 -10.56 16.51 10.51
C ASP A 182 -10.33 15.72 9.22
N GLU A 183 -9.51 16.28 8.35
CA GLU A 183 -9.10 15.63 7.09
C GLU A 183 -7.65 15.93 6.74
N VAL A 184 -7.04 15.00 6.03
CA VAL A 184 -5.69 15.18 5.49
C VAL A 184 -5.58 14.59 4.10
N TYR A 185 -4.84 15.30 3.27
CA TYR A 185 -4.54 14.91 1.88
C TYR A 185 -3.04 14.84 1.68
N LEU A 186 -2.58 13.88 0.90
CA LEU A 186 -1.18 13.69 0.56
C LEU A 186 -1.02 13.35 -0.92
N THR A 187 -0.06 13.99 -1.61
CA THR A 187 0.30 13.66 -2.99
C THR A 187 1.75 14.05 -3.28
N GLY A 188 2.27 13.67 -4.44
CA GLY A 188 3.62 14.05 -4.88
C GLY A 188 4.73 13.61 -3.94
N VAL A 189 4.60 12.45 -3.31
CA VAL A 189 5.61 11.91 -2.42
C VAL A 189 6.79 11.39 -3.23
N GLN A 190 7.97 11.95 -3.02
CA GLN A 190 9.22 11.54 -3.67
C GLN A 190 10.33 11.39 -2.64
N LEU A 191 10.96 10.21 -2.62
CA LEU A 191 12.14 9.90 -1.81
C LEU A 191 13.33 9.68 -2.75
N GLU A 192 14.33 10.49 -2.62
CA GLU A 192 15.51 10.50 -3.51
C GLU A 192 16.81 10.62 -2.72
N THR A 193 17.91 10.16 -3.31
CA THR A 193 19.25 10.34 -2.71
C THR A 193 19.71 11.78 -2.81
N GLY A 194 20.50 12.21 -1.81
CA GLY A 194 21.05 13.55 -1.72
C GLY A 194 20.34 14.43 -0.71
N THR A 195 20.69 15.72 -0.72
CA THR A 195 20.23 16.70 0.29
C THR A 195 19.36 17.80 -0.29
N THR A 196 19.00 17.69 -1.57
CA THR A 196 18.20 18.70 -2.28
C THR A 196 17.07 17.99 -3.02
N ALA A 197 15.84 18.47 -2.83
CA ALA A 197 14.70 17.95 -3.56
C ALA A 197 14.73 18.40 -5.03
N SER A 198 14.54 17.46 -5.94
CA SER A 198 14.30 17.73 -7.36
C SER A 198 12.82 18.01 -7.64
N ASP A 199 12.51 18.30 -8.89
CA ASP A 199 11.11 18.31 -9.35
C ASP A 199 10.54 16.89 -9.30
N PHE A 200 9.23 16.78 -9.10
CA PHE A 200 8.58 15.47 -9.01
C PHE A 200 8.70 14.70 -10.33
N GLU A 201 9.19 13.47 -10.24
CA GLU A 201 9.36 12.58 -11.39
C GLU A 201 8.02 11.87 -11.73
N PHE A 202 7.36 12.35 -12.77
CA PHE A 202 6.16 11.69 -13.31
C PHE A 202 6.56 10.47 -14.15
N LEU A 203 6.30 9.29 -13.64
CA LEU A 203 6.57 8.05 -14.37
C LEU A 203 5.53 7.81 -15.46
N PRO A 204 5.90 7.19 -16.60
CA PRO A 204 4.93 6.66 -17.55
C PRO A 204 3.94 5.71 -16.88
N VAL A 205 2.68 5.73 -17.33
CA VAL A 205 1.58 4.99 -16.68
C VAL A 205 1.86 3.48 -16.63
N ASP A 206 2.41 2.90 -17.68
CA ASP A 206 2.76 1.49 -17.76
C ASP A 206 3.85 1.09 -16.77
N VAL A 207 4.88 1.93 -16.60
CA VAL A 207 5.94 1.72 -15.60
C VAL A 207 5.37 1.78 -14.20
N ASN A 208 4.54 2.79 -13.91
CA ASN A 208 3.92 2.95 -12.61
C ASN A 208 2.97 1.79 -12.30
N LEU A 209 2.14 1.39 -13.27
CA LEU A 209 1.23 0.25 -13.13
C LEU A 209 1.99 -1.04 -12.83
N GLY A 210 3.08 -1.32 -13.54
CA GLY A 210 3.91 -2.50 -13.28
C GLY A 210 4.51 -2.51 -11.86
N ARG A 211 4.91 -1.34 -11.35
CA ARG A 211 5.38 -1.18 -9.96
C ARG A 211 4.27 -1.46 -8.94
N CYS A 212 3.05 -1.00 -9.21
CA CYS A 212 1.89 -1.27 -8.36
C CYS A 212 1.51 -2.75 -8.40
N GLN A 213 1.48 -3.37 -9.58
CA GLN A 213 1.15 -4.78 -9.77
C GLN A 213 2.13 -5.75 -9.09
N ARG A 214 3.34 -5.29 -8.74
CA ARG A 214 4.26 -6.07 -7.93
C ARG A 214 3.71 -6.36 -6.53
N TYR A 215 2.83 -5.51 -6.00
CA TYR A 215 2.27 -5.61 -4.65
C TYR A 215 0.79 -5.96 -4.65
N CYS A 216 0.03 -5.38 -5.56
CA CYS A 216 -1.40 -5.59 -5.66
C CYS A 216 -1.83 -5.73 -7.13
N TYR A 217 -2.40 -6.87 -7.47
CA TYR A 217 -2.90 -7.14 -8.82
C TYR A 217 -4.41 -7.33 -8.76
N VAL A 218 -5.14 -6.45 -9.44
CA VAL A 218 -6.61 -6.49 -9.46
C VAL A 218 -7.08 -6.85 -10.86
N ILE A 219 -7.92 -7.88 -10.95
CA ILE A 219 -8.58 -8.30 -12.18
C ILE A 219 -10.06 -7.99 -12.01
N THR A 220 -10.51 -7.09 -12.83
CA THR A 220 -11.93 -6.79 -13.04
C THR A 220 -12.22 -6.99 -14.52
N GLY A 221 -13.44 -7.32 -14.86
CA GLY A 221 -13.81 -7.52 -16.25
C GLY A 221 -15.19 -6.94 -16.54
N ALA A 222 -15.47 -6.72 -17.82
CA ALA A 222 -16.83 -6.57 -18.29
C ALA A 222 -17.53 -7.92 -18.16
N THR A 223 -18.84 -7.89 -18.06
CA THR A 223 -19.69 -9.09 -18.14
C THR A 223 -19.30 -9.92 -19.36
N ASP A 224 -19.17 -11.23 -19.18
CA ASP A 224 -18.76 -12.21 -20.19
C ASP A 224 -17.29 -12.15 -20.64
N GLN A 225 -16.42 -11.50 -19.87
CA GLN A 225 -15.00 -11.44 -20.19
C GLN A 225 -14.24 -12.68 -19.71
N ALA A 226 -13.62 -13.44 -20.64
CA ALA A 226 -12.70 -14.51 -20.31
C ALA A 226 -11.43 -13.98 -19.67
N ILE A 227 -10.99 -14.58 -18.56
CA ILE A 227 -9.83 -14.13 -17.76
C ILE A 227 -8.76 -15.19 -17.59
N ALA A 228 -9.11 -16.48 -17.67
CA ALA A 228 -8.14 -17.57 -17.55
C ALA A 228 -8.60 -18.81 -18.32
N ILE A 229 -7.63 -19.63 -18.66
CA ILE A 229 -7.88 -20.95 -19.28
C ILE A 229 -7.44 -22.05 -18.31
N GLY A 230 -8.05 -23.22 -18.46
CA GLY A 230 -7.77 -24.33 -17.55
C GLY A 230 -8.32 -25.65 -18.04
N ASP A 231 -8.39 -26.59 -17.14
CA ASP A 231 -9.02 -27.89 -17.38
C ASP A 231 -9.92 -28.32 -16.21
N ASN A 232 -10.77 -29.31 -16.49
CA ASN A 232 -11.58 -29.94 -15.47
C ASN A 232 -10.74 -30.95 -14.70
N ALA A 233 -10.46 -30.65 -13.41
CA ALA A 233 -9.57 -31.42 -12.57
C ALA A 233 -10.13 -32.80 -12.19
N ASN A 234 -11.45 -32.92 -12.09
CA ASN A 234 -12.13 -34.16 -11.73
C ASN A 234 -13.55 -34.24 -12.34
N GLY A 235 -14.17 -35.38 -12.23
CA GLY A 235 -15.55 -35.59 -12.71
C GLY A 235 -16.63 -35.00 -11.79
N SER A 236 -16.30 -34.26 -10.72
CA SER A 236 -17.24 -33.72 -9.73
C SER A 236 -17.41 -32.20 -9.81
N GLY A 237 -17.05 -31.60 -10.94
CA GLY A 237 -17.30 -30.19 -11.17
C GLY A 237 -16.14 -29.22 -10.81
N ALA A 238 -15.04 -29.71 -10.24
CA ALA A 238 -13.86 -28.88 -9.97
C ALA A 238 -13.04 -28.62 -11.25
N ALA A 239 -12.59 -27.41 -11.42
CA ALA A 239 -11.69 -27.00 -12.51
C ALA A 239 -10.48 -26.21 -11.95
N LEU A 240 -9.35 -26.34 -12.60
CA LEU A 240 -8.12 -25.57 -12.33
C LEU A 240 -7.88 -24.63 -13.49
N PHE A 241 -7.72 -23.35 -13.18
CA PHE A 241 -7.48 -22.30 -14.17
C PHE A 241 -6.10 -21.70 -13.94
N PHE A 242 -5.38 -21.45 -15.03
CA PHE A 242 -4.04 -20.87 -15.02
C PHE A 242 -4.13 -19.41 -15.44
N LEU A 243 -3.71 -18.53 -14.53
CA LEU A 243 -3.69 -17.09 -14.73
C LEU A 243 -2.25 -16.59 -14.72
N PRO A 244 -1.61 -16.40 -15.88
CA PRO A 244 -0.29 -15.81 -15.94
C PRO A 244 -0.35 -14.32 -15.62
N LEU A 245 0.56 -13.84 -14.78
CA LEU A 245 0.67 -12.43 -14.46
C LEU A 245 1.66 -11.73 -15.39
N LEU A 246 1.35 -10.50 -15.79
CA LEU A 246 2.24 -9.66 -16.62
C LEU A 246 3.44 -9.14 -15.82
N THR A 247 3.30 -9.05 -14.49
CA THR A 247 4.34 -8.60 -13.57
C THR A 247 4.56 -9.65 -12.49
N THR A 248 5.82 -9.98 -12.22
CA THR A 248 6.16 -10.85 -11.08
C THR A 248 5.86 -10.13 -9.78
N MET A 249 4.97 -10.70 -8.97
CA MET A 249 4.66 -10.15 -7.66
C MET A 249 5.82 -10.33 -6.66
N ARG A 250 5.85 -9.53 -5.61
CA ARG A 250 6.90 -9.52 -4.59
C ARG A 250 7.12 -10.90 -3.94
N SER A 251 6.06 -11.55 -3.63
CA SER A 251 6.02 -12.89 -3.03
C SER A 251 4.77 -13.63 -3.52
N ALA A 252 4.63 -14.89 -3.14
CA ALA A 252 3.38 -15.61 -3.35
C ALA A 252 2.24 -14.86 -2.63
N PRO A 253 1.21 -14.34 -3.36
CA PRO A 253 0.20 -13.51 -2.76
C PRO A 253 -0.92 -14.29 -2.09
N SER A 254 -1.66 -13.59 -1.25
CA SER A 254 -3.02 -13.95 -0.88
C SER A 254 -3.99 -13.51 -1.97
N GLY A 255 -5.12 -14.19 -2.10
CA GLY A 255 -6.17 -13.84 -3.04
C GLY A 255 -7.51 -13.65 -2.35
N SER A 256 -8.25 -12.63 -2.79
CA SER A 256 -9.66 -12.46 -2.46
C SER A 256 -10.49 -12.41 -3.74
N PHE A 257 -11.68 -12.95 -3.65
CA PHE A 257 -12.64 -13.04 -4.73
C PHE A 257 -13.97 -12.42 -4.27
N THR A 258 -14.67 -11.79 -5.18
CA THR A 258 -16.08 -11.49 -4.96
C THR A 258 -16.88 -12.80 -4.92
N THR A 259 -18.21 -12.72 -4.81
CA THR A 259 -19.08 -13.92 -4.76
C THR A 259 -18.76 -14.87 -5.92
N ALA A 260 -18.70 -16.17 -5.65
CA ALA A 260 -18.34 -17.18 -6.66
C ALA A 260 -19.27 -17.16 -7.89
N SER A 261 -20.55 -16.83 -7.71
CA SER A 261 -21.53 -16.67 -8.81
C SER A 261 -21.25 -15.48 -9.73
N HIS A 262 -20.28 -14.61 -9.42
CA HIS A 262 -19.79 -13.60 -10.36
C HIS A 262 -18.81 -14.16 -11.39
N PHE A 263 -18.53 -15.46 -11.31
CA PHE A 263 -17.63 -16.17 -12.19
C PHE A 263 -18.31 -17.40 -12.76
N GLU A 264 -18.02 -17.68 -14.01
CA GLU A 264 -18.52 -18.86 -14.72
C GLU A 264 -17.37 -19.63 -15.35
N LYS A 265 -17.56 -20.91 -15.50
CA LYS A 265 -16.72 -21.76 -16.32
C LYS A 265 -17.45 -22.26 -17.57
N LEU A 266 -16.70 -22.44 -18.66
CA LEU A 266 -17.22 -23.06 -19.87
C LEU A 266 -17.26 -24.58 -19.68
N LYS A 267 -18.44 -25.16 -19.75
CA LYS A 267 -18.66 -26.60 -19.81
C LYS A 267 -18.82 -27.04 -21.26
N TYR A 268 -18.05 -28.03 -21.67
CA TYR A 268 -18.19 -28.65 -22.99
C TYR A 268 -19.62 -29.14 -23.21
N GLU A 269 -20.19 -28.82 -24.35
CA GLU A 269 -21.57 -29.19 -24.81
C GLU A 269 -22.72 -28.45 -24.13
N THR A 270 -22.58 -27.89 -22.93
CA THR A 270 -23.72 -27.29 -22.19
C THR A 270 -23.65 -25.79 -22.00
N GLY A 271 -22.48 -25.17 -22.33
CA GLY A 271 -22.30 -23.72 -22.22
C GLY A 271 -21.76 -23.29 -20.85
N TRP A 272 -22.01 -22.05 -20.50
CA TRP A 272 -21.46 -21.43 -19.29
C TRP A 272 -22.21 -21.86 -18.02
N GLN A 273 -21.49 -22.01 -16.94
CA GLN A 273 -22.01 -22.41 -15.63
C GLN A 273 -21.42 -21.56 -14.52
N ASP A 274 -22.28 -21.06 -13.65
CA ASP A 274 -21.87 -20.36 -12.42
C ASP A 274 -20.99 -21.24 -11.56
N LEU A 275 -19.95 -20.62 -11.00
CA LEU A 275 -19.16 -21.27 -9.96
C LEU A 275 -19.91 -21.24 -8.63
N SER A 276 -19.87 -22.34 -7.90
CA SER A 276 -20.34 -22.46 -6.51
C SER A 276 -19.24 -22.18 -5.49
N SER A 277 -17.97 -22.27 -5.93
CA SER A 277 -16.78 -21.95 -5.13
C SER A 277 -15.68 -21.43 -6.03
N ILE A 278 -14.82 -20.57 -5.49
CA ILE A 278 -13.62 -20.07 -6.14
C ILE A 278 -12.54 -19.79 -5.08
N ALA A 279 -11.32 -20.27 -5.30
CA ALA A 279 -10.21 -20.11 -4.37
C ALA A 279 -8.86 -20.14 -5.11
N LEU A 280 -7.80 -19.70 -4.46
CA LEU A 280 -6.43 -19.98 -4.91
C LEU A 280 -6.04 -21.41 -4.52
N SER A 281 -5.65 -22.22 -5.49
CA SER A 281 -5.20 -23.60 -5.27
C SER A 281 -3.68 -23.74 -5.27
N GLY A 282 -2.96 -22.84 -5.97
CA GLY A 282 -1.51 -22.78 -5.99
C GLY A 282 -1.04 -21.38 -6.26
N THR A 283 -0.02 -20.94 -5.52
CA THR A 283 0.50 -19.58 -5.62
C THR A 283 1.99 -19.58 -5.91
N GLN A 284 2.33 -18.92 -7.03
CA GLN A 284 3.70 -18.57 -7.37
C GLN A 284 3.72 -17.07 -7.72
N PRO A 285 4.82 -16.36 -7.57
CA PRO A 285 4.85 -14.91 -7.85
C PRO A 285 4.50 -14.51 -9.30
N PHE A 286 4.43 -15.48 -10.21
CA PHE A 286 4.25 -15.24 -11.65
C PHE A 286 3.08 -16.02 -12.29
N LEU A 287 2.51 -16.99 -11.59
CA LEU A 287 1.42 -17.84 -12.09
C LEU A 287 0.49 -18.25 -10.96
N TYR A 288 -0.79 -18.11 -11.19
CA TYR A 288 -1.83 -18.52 -10.23
C TYR A 288 -2.62 -19.68 -10.76
N VAL A 289 -2.93 -20.59 -9.86
CA VAL A 289 -3.90 -21.63 -10.08
C VAL A 289 -5.15 -21.29 -9.29
N ILE A 290 -6.24 -21.03 -10.00
CA ILE A 290 -7.56 -20.78 -9.43
C ILE A 290 -8.33 -22.08 -9.48
N GLU A 291 -8.84 -22.54 -8.36
CA GLU A 291 -9.76 -23.64 -8.30
C GLU A 291 -11.20 -23.13 -8.28
N GLY A 292 -11.99 -23.57 -9.25
CA GLY A 292 -13.42 -23.26 -9.35
C GLY A 292 -14.24 -24.51 -9.29
N GLY A 293 -15.27 -24.55 -8.43
CA GLY A 293 -16.23 -25.64 -8.35
C GLY A 293 -17.57 -25.28 -8.98
N SER A 294 -18.25 -26.22 -9.58
CA SER A 294 -19.65 -26.09 -10.00
C SER A 294 -20.48 -27.27 -9.48
N SER A 295 -21.80 -27.11 -9.46
CA SER A 295 -22.72 -28.15 -8.99
C SER A 295 -22.90 -29.34 -9.97
N GLN A 296 -22.25 -29.27 -11.12
CA GLN A 296 -22.43 -30.28 -12.18
C GLN A 296 -21.13 -31.02 -12.48
N ASN A 297 -21.25 -32.30 -12.76
CA ASN A 297 -20.14 -33.14 -13.15
C ASN A 297 -19.64 -32.78 -14.56
N ASP A 298 -18.33 -32.74 -14.70
CA ASP A 298 -17.62 -32.48 -15.97
C ASP A 298 -16.74 -33.66 -16.35
N THR A 299 -16.37 -33.75 -17.63
CA THR A 299 -15.41 -34.73 -18.07
C THR A 299 -14.01 -34.27 -17.69
N ARG A 300 -13.28 -35.09 -16.91
CA ARG A 300 -11.90 -34.83 -16.50
C ARG A 300 -10.98 -34.65 -17.72
N GLY A 301 -10.08 -33.65 -17.63
CA GLY A 301 -9.08 -33.36 -18.65
C GLY A 301 -9.62 -32.64 -19.89
N VAL A 302 -10.88 -32.20 -19.87
CA VAL A 302 -11.46 -31.34 -20.91
C VAL A 302 -11.12 -29.89 -20.58
N GLY A 303 -10.60 -29.18 -21.58
CA GLY A 303 -10.27 -27.75 -21.44
C GLY A 303 -11.50 -26.92 -21.09
N THR A 304 -11.29 -25.90 -20.27
CA THR A 304 -12.32 -24.96 -19.82
C THR A 304 -11.79 -23.53 -19.80
N VAL A 305 -12.68 -22.57 -19.71
CA VAL A 305 -12.39 -21.14 -19.63
C VAL A 305 -13.08 -20.56 -18.41
N LEU A 306 -12.38 -19.74 -17.66
CA LEU A 306 -12.95 -18.91 -16.59
C LEU A 306 -13.29 -17.54 -17.15
N ARG A 307 -14.52 -17.07 -16.90
CA ARG A 307 -14.93 -15.71 -17.20
C ARG A 307 -15.57 -15.01 -16.01
N ILE A 308 -15.60 -13.69 -16.07
CA ILE A 308 -16.42 -12.84 -15.21
C ILE A 308 -17.77 -12.67 -15.92
N ASN A 309 -18.87 -12.99 -15.22
CA ASN A 309 -20.24 -12.86 -15.75
C ASN A 309 -21.02 -11.71 -15.11
N ASP A 310 -20.47 -11.06 -14.09
CA ASP A 310 -21.04 -9.92 -13.39
C ASP A 310 -20.06 -8.74 -13.33
N SER A 311 -20.55 -7.53 -13.59
CA SER A 311 -19.70 -6.31 -13.55
C SER A 311 -19.05 -6.03 -12.19
N SER A 312 -19.55 -6.64 -11.11
CA SER A 312 -18.97 -6.59 -9.77
C SER A 312 -17.92 -7.69 -9.55
N GLY A 313 -17.72 -8.60 -10.50
CA GLY A 313 -16.73 -9.68 -10.44
C GLY A 313 -15.31 -9.15 -10.32
N LYS A 314 -14.61 -9.54 -9.27
CA LYS A 314 -13.25 -9.05 -8.98
C LYS A 314 -12.40 -10.13 -8.33
N ILE A 315 -11.17 -10.23 -8.79
CA ILE A 315 -10.08 -10.98 -8.15
C ILE A 315 -9.04 -9.96 -7.69
N THR A 316 -8.68 -10.00 -6.43
CA THR A 316 -7.57 -9.20 -5.89
C THR A 316 -6.49 -10.13 -5.37
N LEU A 317 -5.29 -9.96 -5.88
CA LEU A 317 -4.09 -10.67 -5.44
C LEU A 317 -3.21 -9.67 -4.71
N SER A 318 -2.83 -9.96 -3.46
CA SER A 318 -2.07 -9.05 -2.62
C SER A 318 -0.81 -9.72 -2.08
N SER A 319 0.33 -9.06 -2.27
CA SER A 319 1.63 -9.39 -1.67
C SER A 319 2.27 -8.14 -1.05
N GLU A 320 1.46 -7.35 -0.36
CA GLU A 320 1.89 -6.13 0.33
C GLU A 320 2.95 -6.39 1.41
N LEU A 321 3.73 -5.34 1.77
CA LEU A 321 4.80 -5.37 2.77
C LEU A 321 4.28 -5.28 4.20
#